data_d12579aaa637ebc99d1731f462dcb5d8
#
_entry.id   d12579aaa637ebc99d1731f462dcb5d8
#
_cell.length_a   1.000
_cell.length_b   1.000
_cell.length_c   1.000
_cell.angle_alpha   90.00
_cell.angle_beta   90.00
_cell.angle_gamma   90.00
#
_symmetry.space_group_name_H-M   'P 1'
#
loop_
_entity.id
_entity.type
_entity.pdbx_description
1 polymer ?
#
loop_
_entity_poly.entity_id
_entity_poly.type
_entity_poly.pdbx_seq_one_letter_code
_entity_poly.pdbx_strand_id
1 'polypeptide(L)'
;MAILLHMPEVAANMESATIVSWAKAEGDPVAVGDALADIETDKAVIEFTAEAAGVLGRILVPAGQAAAVAAPIGVLLAPGEQAADIDALLSQAAGAGPADPATAQAAASAAVPAGAPASAAVPDEASAPAGIASAAAAPASAPAASAPAGPAGGRLFASPLARRLAAEAGLDLRGLPGSGPHGRIVKRDVRAALARPPAAAPAAAASVPAQPAAAPAVAPQAAAPAPAVPAAEAGATRIPHSAMRRTIARRLLESKTSVPHFYLRADCRMDELLALRETINAGAPRRISVNDMIVKAAAVALAELPDMNVSWTDEALLRHAAVDISVAVATENGLITPIVRQAEGRSLSAISADIARLAQRAREGRLQPQEYQGGSFTVSNLGMHGVREFAAIINPPQAAILAVGATERRAVVDAQGQLAAASMMSVTLSVDHRAIDGALAARWLKIFRRLIEAPLGILI
;
A
#
# COMPACT_ATOMS: atom_id res chain seq x y z
N MET A 1 27.28 -25.10 -25.62
CA MET A 1 27.52 -23.76 -25.04
C MET A 1 26.81 -23.70 -23.71
N ALA A 2 27.52 -23.31 -22.67
CA ALA A 2 26.93 -23.13 -21.34
C ALA A 2 25.84 -22.03 -21.39
N ILE A 3 24.73 -22.25 -20.73
CA ILE A 3 23.56 -21.38 -20.75
C ILE A 3 23.38 -20.78 -19.36
N LEU A 4 23.23 -19.44 -19.26
CA LEU A 4 22.91 -18.75 -18.04
C LEU A 4 21.40 -18.88 -17.77
N LEU A 5 21.06 -19.39 -16.60
CA LEU A 5 19.69 -19.41 -16.11
C LEU A 5 19.40 -18.06 -15.45
N HIS A 6 18.40 -17.35 -15.93
CA HIS A 6 18.00 -16.06 -15.41
C HIS A 6 16.72 -16.16 -14.57
N MET A 7 16.58 -15.27 -13.60
CA MET A 7 15.34 -15.14 -12.83
C MET A 7 14.19 -14.77 -13.77
N PRO A 8 13.14 -15.62 -13.92
CA PRO A 8 12.04 -15.35 -14.83
C PRO A 8 11.17 -14.19 -14.35
N GLU A 9 10.57 -13.44 -15.27
CA GLU A 9 9.52 -12.48 -14.99
C GLU A 9 8.18 -13.22 -14.92
N VAL A 10 7.76 -13.63 -13.73
CA VAL A 10 6.56 -14.46 -13.53
C VAL A 10 5.31 -13.63 -13.30
N ALA A 11 5.45 -12.33 -13.02
CA ALA A 11 4.33 -11.40 -12.84
C ALA A 11 4.69 -9.99 -13.32
N ALA A 12 3.75 -9.30 -13.95
CA ALA A 12 3.91 -7.91 -14.36
C ALA A 12 4.30 -7.02 -13.16
N ASN A 13 5.32 -6.19 -13.34
CA ASN A 13 5.92 -5.31 -12.33
C ASN A 13 6.65 -6.01 -11.16
N MET A 14 7.19 -7.21 -11.39
CA MET A 14 8.03 -7.90 -10.41
C MET A 14 9.47 -7.39 -10.52
N GLU A 15 10.02 -6.82 -9.44
CA GLU A 15 11.40 -6.35 -9.38
C GLU A 15 12.38 -7.43 -8.91
N SER A 16 11.92 -8.36 -8.05
CA SER A 16 12.75 -9.45 -7.50
C SER A 16 11.89 -10.62 -7.03
N ALA A 17 12.47 -11.82 -6.97
CA ALA A 17 11.87 -13.02 -6.38
C ALA A 17 12.88 -13.78 -5.51
N THR A 18 12.40 -14.63 -4.61
CA THR A 18 13.22 -15.42 -3.69
C THR A 18 13.25 -16.89 -4.14
N ILE A 19 14.42 -17.50 -4.26
CA ILE A 19 14.55 -18.94 -4.49
C ILE A 19 14.29 -19.65 -3.17
N VAL A 20 13.19 -20.41 -3.08
CA VAL A 20 12.82 -21.16 -1.86
C VAL A 20 13.68 -22.39 -1.71
N SER A 21 13.75 -23.19 -2.77
CA SER A 21 14.52 -24.42 -2.82
C SER A 21 15.01 -24.70 -4.23
N TRP A 22 16.15 -25.41 -4.35
CA TRP A 22 16.59 -26.02 -5.59
C TRP A 22 16.17 -27.47 -5.60
N ALA A 23 15.49 -27.89 -6.69
CA ALA A 23 15.07 -29.29 -6.88
C ALA A 23 16.23 -30.17 -7.40
N LYS A 24 17.27 -29.56 -7.99
CA LYS A 24 18.48 -30.21 -8.50
C LYS A 24 19.72 -29.66 -7.80
N ALA A 25 20.73 -30.52 -7.59
CA ALA A 25 22.04 -30.12 -7.07
C ALA A 25 23.06 -29.85 -8.19
N GLU A 26 24.14 -29.15 -7.86
CA GLU A 26 25.24 -28.95 -8.80
C GLU A 26 25.83 -30.30 -9.25
N GLY A 27 25.90 -30.52 -10.55
CA GLY A 27 26.34 -31.77 -11.16
C GLY A 27 25.19 -32.68 -11.60
N ASP A 28 23.92 -32.37 -11.24
CA ASP A 28 22.80 -33.20 -11.63
C ASP A 28 22.42 -33.01 -13.12
N PRO A 29 22.01 -34.10 -13.81
CA PRO A 29 21.49 -34.00 -15.17
C PRO A 29 20.07 -33.40 -15.16
N VAL A 30 19.82 -32.52 -16.12
CA VAL A 30 18.59 -31.78 -16.31
C VAL A 30 18.05 -32.06 -17.71
N ALA A 31 16.79 -32.50 -17.81
CA ALA A 31 16.05 -32.61 -19.07
C ALA A 31 15.16 -31.38 -19.26
N VAL A 32 14.75 -31.11 -20.51
CA VAL A 32 13.79 -30.07 -20.83
C VAL A 32 12.47 -30.33 -20.09
N GLY A 33 11.98 -29.37 -19.32
CA GLY A 33 10.78 -29.49 -18.53
C GLY A 33 11.00 -30.00 -17.09
N ASP A 34 12.21 -30.37 -16.69
CA ASP A 34 12.51 -30.74 -15.31
C ASP A 34 12.39 -29.52 -14.38
N ALA A 35 11.87 -29.73 -13.17
CA ALA A 35 11.87 -28.73 -12.12
C ALA A 35 13.30 -28.42 -11.67
N LEU A 36 13.68 -27.15 -11.70
CA LEU A 36 15.00 -26.66 -11.27
C LEU A 36 14.97 -26.04 -9.89
N ALA A 37 14.00 -25.18 -9.63
CA ALA A 37 13.87 -24.45 -8.37
C ALA A 37 12.43 -24.02 -8.11
N ASP A 38 12.09 -23.86 -6.83
CA ASP A 38 10.87 -23.21 -6.41
C ASP A 38 11.15 -21.71 -6.16
N ILE A 39 10.45 -20.85 -6.87
CA ILE A 39 10.60 -19.40 -6.81
C ILE A 39 9.39 -18.81 -6.09
N GLU A 40 9.61 -18.15 -4.97
CA GLU A 40 8.59 -17.42 -4.22
C GLU A 40 8.49 -15.98 -4.72
N THR A 41 7.33 -15.61 -5.22
CA THR A 41 6.94 -14.26 -5.55
C THR A 41 6.07 -13.67 -4.43
N ASP A 42 5.72 -12.40 -4.51
CA ASP A 42 4.78 -11.77 -3.57
C ASP A 42 3.36 -12.39 -3.59
N LYS A 43 3.06 -13.21 -4.60
CA LYS A 43 1.71 -13.78 -4.85
C LYS A 43 1.64 -15.29 -4.78
N ALA A 44 2.71 -16.00 -5.16
CA ALA A 44 2.70 -17.46 -5.20
C ALA A 44 4.13 -18.03 -5.21
N VAL A 45 4.25 -19.31 -4.84
CA VAL A 45 5.44 -20.11 -5.14
C VAL A 45 5.21 -20.79 -6.49
N ILE A 46 6.15 -20.63 -7.41
CA ILE A 46 6.08 -21.14 -8.78
C ILE A 46 7.29 -22.01 -9.02
N GLU A 47 7.05 -23.15 -9.62
CA GLU A 47 8.09 -24.08 -10.03
C GLU A 47 8.77 -23.56 -11.32
N PHE A 48 10.08 -23.33 -11.24
CA PHE A 48 10.89 -22.92 -12.37
C PHE A 48 11.43 -24.17 -13.07
N THR A 49 11.05 -24.36 -14.32
CA THR A 49 11.40 -25.53 -15.13
C THR A 49 12.50 -25.21 -16.13
N ALA A 50 13.30 -26.23 -16.48
CA ALA A 50 14.38 -26.11 -17.45
C ALA A 50 13.86 -25.97 -18.89
N GLU A 51 14.32 -24.94 -19.59
CA GLU A 51 14.02 -24.73 -21.02
C GLU A 51 14.97 -25.50 -21.94
N ALA A 52 16.12 -25.96 -21.44
CA ALA A 52 17.13 -26.70 -22.17
C ALA A 52 17.65 -27.89 -21.36
N ALA A 53 18.09 -28.95 -22.06
CA ALA A 53 18.74 -30.10 -21.44
C ALA A 53 20.24 -29.82 -21.21
N GLY A 54 20.78 -30.28 -20.07
CA GLY A 54 22.18 -30.09 -19.72
C GLY A 54 22.53 -30.69 -18.36
N VAL A 55 23.57 -30.19 -17.75
CA VAL A 55 23.99 -30.50 -16.37
C VAL A 55 23.98 -29.19 -15.59
N LEU A 56 23.40 -29.14 -14.39
CA LEU A 56 23.45 -27.95 -13.54
C LEU A 56 24.88 -27.72 -13.07
N GLY A 57 25.59 -26.78 -13.71
CA GLY A 57 27.03 -26.58 -13.48
C GLY A 57 27.34 -25.80 -12.19
N ARG A 58 26.56 -24.75 -11.92
CA ARG A 58 26.77 -23.93 -10.72
C ARG A 58 25.48 -23.18 -10.31
N ILE A 59 25.21 -23.10 -9.03
CA ILE A 59 24.17 -22.29 -8.42
C ILE A 59 24.77 -20.94 -8.00
N LEU A 60 24.31 -19.83 -8.61
CA LEU A 60 24.80 -18.49 -8.33
C LEU A 60 24.05 -17.84 -7.17
N VAL A 61 22.77 -18.17 -7.02
CA VAL A 61 21.91 -17.67 -5.94
C VAL A 61 21.43 -18.86 -5.12
N PRO A 62 21.90 -19.03 -3.88
CA PRO A 62 21.50 -20.16 -3.02
C PRO A 62 20.05 -20.02 -2.56
N ALA A 63 19.46 -21.15 -2.13
CA ALA A 63 18.13 -21.18 -1.52
C ALA A 63 18.00 -20.20 -0.35
N GLY A 64 16.87 -19.51 -0.25
CA GLY A 64 16.58 -18.48 0.74
C GLY A 64 17.05 -17.06 0.36
N GLN A 65 17.70 -16.86 -0.79
CA GLN A 65 18.12 -15.55 -1.27
C GLN A 65 17.19 -15.01 -2.37
N ALA A 66 17.03 -13.69 -2.38
CA ALA A 66 16.28 -12.97 -3.41
C ALA A 66 17.22 -12.54 -4.55
N ALA A 67 16.76 -12.68 -5.79
CA ALA A 67 17.42 -12.17 -6.98
C ALA A 67 16.50 -11.24 -7.76
N ALA A 68 17.07 -10.22 -8.43
CA ALA A 68 16.31 -9.33 -9.31
C ALA A 68 15.84 -10.09 -10.56
N VAL A 69 14.74 -9.65 -11.16
CA VAL A 69 14.27 -10.19 -12.45
C VAL A 69 15.35 -10.04 -13.50
N ALA A 70 15.51 -11.05 -14.35
CA ALA A 70 16.57 -11.18 -15.33
C ALA A 70 18.01 -11.28 -14.78
N ALA A 71 18.21 -11.31 -13.45
CA ALA A 71 19.54 -11.61 -12.88
C ALA A 71 19.91 -13.08 -13.09
N PRO A 72 21.21 -13.40 -13.31
CA PRO A 72 21.64 -14.79 -13.44
C PRO A 72 21.55 -15.51 -12.09
N ILE A 73 20.84 -16.65 -12.06
CA ILE A 73 20.61 -17.47 -10.86
C ILE A 73 21.38 -18.78 -10.86
N GLY A 74 21.75 -19.29 -12.04
CA GLY A 74 22.50 -20.52 -12.19
C GLY A 74 23.11 -20.67 -13.59
N VAL A 75 23.89 -21.71 -13.78
CA VAL A 75 24.56 -22.04 -15.05
C VAL A 75 24.24 -23.47 -15.43
N LEU A 76 23.71 -23.69 -16.62
CA LEU A 76 23.51 -25.01 -17.22
C LEU A 76 24.58 -25.31 -18.24
N LEU A 77 25.32 -26.40 -18.06
CA LEU A 77 26.38 -26.84 -18.97
C LEU A 77 25.81 -27.80 -20.03
N ALA A 78 26.20 -27.64 -21.28
CA ALA A 78 25.89 -28.63 -22.32
C ALA A 78 26.70 -29.92 -22.12
N PRO A 79 26.24 -31.09 -22.61
CA PRO A 79 26.95 -32.34 -22.48
C PRO A 79 28.38 -32.23 -23.07
N GLY A 80 29.42 -32.39 -22.22
CA GLY A 80 30.84 -32.37 -22.62
C GLY A 80 31.58 -31.06 -22.28
N GLU A 81 30.96 -30.05 -21.67
CA GLU A 81 31.60 -28.82 -21.20
C GLU A 81 32.10 -28.97 -19.73
N GLN A 82 33.22 -28.27 -19.42
CA GLN A 82 33.85 -28.34 -18.11
C GLN A 82 33.61 -27.06 -17.28
N ALA A 83 33.78 -27.15 -15.98
CA ALA A 83 33.58 -26.03 -15.03
C ALA A 83 34.43 -24.79 -15.30
N ALA A 84 35.51 -24.90 -16.06
CA ALA A 84 36.36 -23.77 -16.47
C ALA A 84 35.64 -22.76 -17.39
N ASP A 85 34.63 -23.20 -18.12
CA ASP A 85 33.84 -22.34 -19.04
C ASP A 85 32.84 -21.42 -18.31
N ILE A 86 32.55 -21.71 -17.04
CA ILE A 86 31.62 -20.93 -16.21
C ILE A 86 32.19 -19.55 -15.89
N ASP A 87 33.47 -19.46 -15.52
CA ASP A 87 34.10 -18.18 -15.13
C ASP A 87 34.30 -17.25 -16.35
N ALA A 88 34.47 -17.82 -17.54
CA ALA A 88 34.51 -17.06 -18.79
C ALA A 88 33.15 -16.46 -19.16
N LEU A 89 32.07 -17.19 -18.95
CA LEU A 89 30.69 -16.71 -19.18
C LEU A 89 30.25 -15.66 -18.17
N LEU A 90 30.60 -15.82 -16.91
CA LEU A 90 30.31 -14.84 -15.86
C LEU A 90 31.03 -13.51 -16.09
N SER A 91 32.28 -13.55 -16.60
CA SER A 91 33.02 -12.33 -16.95
C SER A 91 32.46 -11.62 -18.19
N GLN A 92 31.87 -12.35 -19.15
CA GLN A 92 31.17 -11.77 -20.30
C GLN A 92 29.79 -11.18 -19.91
N ALA A 93 29.06 -11.82 -19.02
CA ALA A 93 27.78 -11.33 -18.53
C ALA A 93 27.88 -10.08 -17.64
N ALA A 94 29.03 -9.91 -16.94
CA ALA A 94 29.32 -8.71 -16.15
C ALA A 94 29.64 -7.48 -17.00
N GLY A 95 29.95 -7.66 -18.30
CA GLY A 95 30.26 -6.58 -19.26
C GLY A 95 29.11 -6.10 -20.12
N ALA A 96 27.96 -6.78 -20.10
CA ALA A 96 26.77 -6.39 -20.86
C ALA A 96 25.75 -5.69 -19.92
N GLY A 97 25.76 -4.36 -19.94
CA GLY A 97 24.69 -3.57 -19.32
C GLY A 97 23.32 -3.85 -19.97
N PRO A 98 22.20 -3.46 -19.33
CA PRO A 98 20.85 -3.82 -19.77
C PRO A 98 20.56 -3.29 -21.18
N ALA A 99 20.25 -4.19 -22.10
CA ALA A 99 19.79 -3.86 -23.44
C ALA A 99 18.33 -3.44 -23.40
N ASP A 100 18.03 -2.29 -24.01
CA ASP A 100 16.69 -1.71 -24.24
C ASP A 100 15.76 -2.69 -24.97
N PRO A 101 14.49 -2.87 -24.55
CA PRO A 101 13.53 -3.76 -25.19
C PRO A 101 12.77 -3.11 -26.35
N ALA A 102 13.46 -2.57 -27.37
CA ALA A 102 12.81 -1.91 -28.50
C ALA A 102 12.92 -2.64 -29.85
N THR A 103 13.29 -3.93 -29.91
CA THR A 103 13.47 -4.60 -31.23
C THR A 103 12.97 -6.03 -31.34
N ALA A 104 11.90 -6.39 -30.62
CA ALA A 104 11.27 -7.71 -30.79
C ALA A 104 9.74 -7.64 -30.95
N GLN A 105 9.25 -6.76 -31.84
CA GLN A 105 7.85 -6.69 -32.20
C GLN A 105 7.63 -6.48 -33.70
N ALA A 106 8.10 -7.46 -34.46
CA ALA A 106 7.80 -7.53 -35.90
C ALA A 106 7.85 -8.98 -36.39
N ALA A 107 6.92 -9.84 -35.98
CA ALA A 107 6.55 -11.03 -36.77
C ALA A 107 5.42 -11.80 -36.06
N ALA A 108 4.18 -11.38 -36.18
CA ALA A 108 2.98 -12.23 -36.21
C ALA A 108 1.74 -11.35 -36.41
N SER A 109 1.56 -10.90 -37.65
CA SER A 109 0.29 -10.37 -38.12
C SER A 109 -0.11 -11.16 -39.36
N ALA A 110 -1.06 -12.04 -39.22
CA ALA A 110 -1.96 -12.45 -40.31
C ALA A 110 -3.12 -13.31 -39.78
N ALA A 111 -4.30 -12.78 -39.93
CA ALA A 111 -5.55 -13.40 -40.33
C ALA A 111 -6.76 -12.97 -39.50
N VAL A 112 -7.44 -12.02 -40.06
CA VAL A 112 -8.87 -11.67 -39.86
C VAL A 112 -9.72 -12.62 -40.78
N PRO A 113 -10.98 -12.92 -40.46
CA PRO A 113 -11.99 -12.18 -41.22
C PRO A 113 -13.20 -11.65 -40.42
N ALA A 114 -13.72 -10.62 -41.04
CA ALA A 114 -14.80 -9.73 -40.75
C ALA A 114 -16.21 -10.34 -40.67
N GLY A 115 -17.10 -9.60 -40.01
CA GLY A 115 -18.54 -9.80 -40.03
C GLY A 115 -19.28 -8.73 -39.23
N ALA A 116 -19.51 -7.59 -39.86
CA ALA A 116 -20.61 -6.66 -39.49
C ALA A 116 -21.83 -7.00 -40.37
N PRO A 117 -23.08 -6.54 -40.09
CA PRO A 117 -23.42 -5.11 -40.15
C PRO A 117 -24.58 -4.57 -39.27
N ALA A 118 -24.58 -3.27 -39.12
CA ALA A 118 -25.67 -2.29 -39.30
C ALA A 118 -26.84 -2.22 -38.30
N SER A 119 -27.01 -1.10 -37.65
CA SER A 119 -27.75 0.15 -38.03
C SER A 119 -29.12 0.29 -37.37
N ALA A 120 -29.34 1.43 -36.70
CA ALA A 120 -30.45 2.37 -36.72
C ALA A 120 -30.40 3.22 -35.44
N ALA A 121 -30.02 4.48 -35.48
CA ALA A 121 -30.75 5.69 -35.89
C ALA A 121 -31.68 6.25 -34.80
N VAL A 122 -31.33 7.47 -34.40
CA VAL A 122 -31.90 8.58 -33.61
C VAL A 122 -33.36 8.92 -33.99
N PRO A 123 -34.20 9.65 -33.20
CA PRO A 123 -34.06 11.10 -32.95
C PRO A 123 -34.42 11.56 -31.53
N ASP A 124 -33.79 12.59 -30.97
CA ASP A 124 -33.99 14.04 -30.94
C ASP A 124 -35.41 14.54 -30.55
N GLU A 125 -35.47 15.32 -29.47
CA GLU A 125 -36.19 16.59 -29.27
C GLU A 125 -36.10 17.04 -27.79
N ALA A 126 -35.34 18.06 -27.55
CA ALA A 126 -35.63 19.43 -27.13
C ALA A 126 -36.77 19.69 -26.13
N SER A 127 -36.43 20.34 -25.03
CA SER A 127 -37.00 21.59 -24.53
C SER A 127 -36.47 22.01 -23.18
N ALA A 128 -35.76 23.10 -23.12
CA ALA A 128 -35.72 23.98 -21.94
C ALA A 128 -36.96 24.92 -22.02
N PRO A 129 -37.39 25.61 -20.95
CA PRO A 129 -36.72 26.87 -20.61
C PRO A 129 -36.74 27.33 -19.14
N ALA A 130 -35.86 28.30 -18.89
CA ALA A 130 -35.95 29.51 -18.06
C ALA A 130 -36.21 29.33 -16.54
N GLY A 131 -35.39 29.78 -15.63
CA GLY A 131 -34.76 31.07 -15.45
C GLY A 131 -35.28 31.72 -14.19
N ILE A 132 -34.48 32.10 -13.25
CA ILE A 132 -34.56 33.38 -12.54
C ILE A 132 -33.24 33.63 -11.82
N ALA A 133 -32.69 34.80 -12.08
CA ALA A 133 -31.51 35.42 -11.50
C ALA A 133 -31.81 36.08 -10.17
N SER A 134 -30.79 36.25 -9.35
CA SER A 134 -30.50 37.46 -8.55
C SER A 134 -29.20 37.19 -7.78
N ALA A 135 -28.12 37.77 -8.13
CA ALA A 135 -27.57 39.11 -7.92
C ALA A 135 -27.04 39.31 -6.51
N ALA A 136 -25.83 39.53 -6.44
CA ALA A 136 -24.87 40.58 -6.10
C ALA A 136 -24.20 40.31 -4.73
N ALA A 137 -22.94 40.58 -4.46
CA ALA A 137 -22.04 41.62 -4.89
C ALA A 137 -20.60 41.23 -4.50
N ALA A 138 -19.65 41.57 -5.37
CA ALA A 138 -18.28 41.85 -4.99
C ALA A 138 -18.17 43.34 -4.61
N PRO A 139 -17.12 43.76 -3.89
CA PRO A 139 -16.22 44.71 -4.48
C PRO A 139 -14.73 44.38 -4.30
N ALA A 140 -13.97 44.50 -5.33
CA ALA A 140 -13.18 45.62 -5.84
C ALA A 140 -11.78 45.71 -5.24
N SER A 141 -10.81 45.28 -6.05
CA SER A 141 -9.85 46.10 -6.79
C SER A 141 -8.76 46.82 -6.02
N ALA A 142 -7.60 46.46 -6.42
CA ALA A 142 -6.27 47.00 -6.35
C ALA A 142 -6.12 48.56 -6.35
N PRO A 143 -4.91 49.08 -6.07
CA PRO A 143 -4.03 49.30 -7.20
C PRO A 143 -2.54 48.94 -6.96
N ALA A 144 -1.92 48.70 -8.10
CA ALA A 144 -0.48 48.65 -8.30
C ALA A 144 0.13 50.04 -8.07
N ALA A 145 1.29 50.08 -7.46
CA ALA A 145 2.18 51.22 -7.59
C ALA A 145 3.62 50.73 -7.81
N SER A 146 4.18 51.28 -8.81
CA SER A 146 5.48 51.11 -9.43
C SER A 146 6.66 51.35 -8.51
N ALA A 147 7.79 50.76 -8.90
CA ALA A 147 9.12 50.96 -8.37
C ALA A 147 9.60 52.43 -8.41
N PRO A 148 10.67 52.76 -7.61
CA PRO A 148 11.91 53.10 -8.30
C PRO A 148 13.14 52.32 -7.76
N ALA A 149 14.06 52.13 -8.69
CA ALA A 149 15.39 51.58 -8.49
C ALA A 149 16.35 52.56 -7.82
N GLY A 150 17.31 52.00 -7.06
CA GLY A 150 18.56 52.56 -6.65
C GLY A 150 18.90 52.40 -5.20
N PRO A 151 20.17 52.46 -4.74
CA PRO A 151 21.32 51.69 -5.17
C PRO A 151 21.88 50.76 -4.01
N ALA A 152 22.84 49.92 -4.41
CA ALA A 152 23.66 49.01 -3.67
C ALA A 152 23.82 49.22 -2.14
N GLY A 153 23.13 48.36 -1.42
CA GLY A 153 23.32 48.07 -0.01
C GLY A 153 22.53 46.78 0.26
N GLY A 154 23.14 45.61 -0.02
CA GLY A 154 22.44 44.33 -0.09
C GLY A 154 21.68 43.99 1.17
N ARG A 155 20.36 44.19 1.18
CA ARG A 155 19.46 43.62 2.17
C ARG A 155 19.47 42.13 2.03
N LEU A 156 20.11 41.44 3.00
CA LEU A 156 20.14 39.98 3.09
C LEU A 156 18.72 39.48 3.39
N PHE A 157 18.14 38.77 2.41
CA PHE A 157 16.84 38.10 2.57
C PHE A 157 17.09 36.77 3.27
N ALA A 158 16.99 36.72 4.58
CA ALA A 158 17.08 35.50 5.38
C ALA A 158 15.82 35.34 6.23
N SER A 159 15.35 34.08 6.41
CA SER A 159 14.22 33.79 7.30
C SER A 159 14.60 34.05 8.76
N PRO A 160 13.65 34.41 9.67
CA PRO A 160 13.94 34.66 11.08
C PRO A 160 14.68 33.50 11.76
N LEU A 161 14.33 32.27 11.42
CA LEU A 161 14.96 31.07 11.95
C LEU A 161 16.38 30.83 11.40
N ALA A 162 16.64 31.20 10.15
CA ALA A 162 17.99 31.15 9.57
C ALA A 162 18.91 32.15 10.22
N ARG A 163 18.42 33.37 10.51
CA ARG A 163 19.19 34.42 11.23
C ARG A 163 19.54 33.97 12.65
N ARG A 164 18.60 33.37 13.38
CA ARG A 164 18.82 32.87 14.73
C ARG A 164 19.89 31.79 14.78
N LEU A 165 19.78 30.78 13.90
CA LEU A 165 20.75 29.67 13.77
C LEU A 165 22.14 30.15 13.35
N ALA A 166 22.23 31.13 12.46
CA ALA A 166 23.49 31.71 12.04
C ALA A 166 24.16 32.53 13.19
N ALA A 167 23.36 33.28 13.94
CA ALA A 167 23.84 34.02 15.12
C ALA A 167 24.33 33.09 16.25
N GLU A 168 23.61 32.01 16.52
CA GLU A 168 24.00 30.99 17.51
C GLU A 168 25.28 30.24 17.09
N ALA A 169 25.53 30.10 15.80
CA ALA A 169 26.69 29.39 15.25
C ALA A 169 27.84 30.31 14.81
N GLY A 170 27.73 31.64 14.97
CA GLY A 170 28.75 32.62 14.57
C GLY A 170 28.99 32.67 13.04
N LEU A 171 28.02 32.28 12.22
CA LEU A 171 28.16 32.18 10.77
C LEU A 171 27.69 33.46 10.08
N ASP A 172 28.56 34.07 9.23
CA ASP A 172 28.15 35.22 8.41
C ASP A 172 27.30 34.78 7.24
N LEU A 173 26.09 35.32 7.14
CA LEU A 173 25.13 35.04 6.06
C LEU A 173 25.47 35.72 4.74
N ARG A 174 26.49 36.65 4.72
CA ARG A 174 26.89 37.43 3.55
C ARG A 174 27.71 36.62 2.56
N GLY A 175 27.24 35.67 1.93
CA GLY A 175 27.97 34.77 0.98
C GLY A 175 27.33 33.43 0.82
N LEU A 176 26.22 33.22 1.56
CA LEU A 176 25.45 32.00 1.45
C LEU A 176 24.38 32.15 0.36
N PRO A 177 24.36 31.28 -0.68
CA PRO A 177 23.27 31.26 -1.64
C PRO A 177 21.99 30.81 -0.95
N GLY A 178 20.91 31.61 -1.03
CA GLY A 178 19.60 31.27 -0.48
C GLY A 178 18.83 30.35 -1.42
N SER A 179 18.37 29.21 -0.95
CA SER A 179 17.57 28.22 -1.70
C SER A 179 16.03 28.41 -1.56
N GLY A 180 15.58 29.41 -0.80
CA GLY A 180 14.16 29.71 -0.63
C GLY A 180 13.59 30.62 -1.73
N PRO A 181 12.25 30.84 -1.76
CA PRO A 181 11.60 31.75 -2.70
C PRO A 181 12.24 33.14 -2.73
N HIS A 182 12.46 33.67 -3.94
CA HIS A 182 13.14 34.97 -4.18
C HIS A 182 14.58 35.04 -3.63
N GLY A 183 15.33 33.92 -3.61
CA GLY A 183 16.71 33.91 -3.13
C GLY A 183 16.86 34.05 -1.62
N ARG A 184 15.83 33.73 -0.83
CA ARG A 184 15.86 33.84 0.63
C ARG A 184 16.68 32.71 1.25
N ILE A 185 17.59 33.06 2.16
CA ILE A 185 18.34 32.08 2.96
C ILE A 185 17.40 31.44 3.96
N VAL A 186 17.31 30.11 3.93
CA VAL A 186 16.46 29.31 4.82
C VAL A 186 17.31 28.44 5.74
N LYS A 187 16.70 27.85 6.79
CA LYS A 187 17.36 27.02 7.80
C LYS A 187 18.27 25.92 7.20
N ARG A 188 17.85 25.33 6.06
CA ARG A 188 18.62 24.30 5.35
C ARG A 188 19.97 24.80 4.86
N ASP A 189 20.04 26.04 4.36
CA ASP A 189 21.25 26.63 3.79
C ASP A 189 22.27 26.89 4.88
N VAL A 190 21.85 27.38 6.05
CA VAL A 190 22.70 27.59 7.23
C VAL A 190 23.23 26.25 7.75
N ARG A 191 22.41 25.21 7.82
CA ARG A 191 22.86 23.87 8.23
C ARG A 191 23.87 23.26 7.24
N ALA A 192 23.64 23.44 5.94
CA ALA A 192 24.58 22.99 4.92
C ALA A 192 25.93 23.70 5.00
N ALA A 193 25.94 24.99 5.32
CA ALA A 193 27.16 25.77 5.52
C ALA A 193 27.92 25.34 6.79
N LEU A 194 27.23 25.03 7.88
CA LEU A 194 27.83 24.52 9.10
C LEU A 194 28.39 23.10 8.99
N ALA A 195 27.86 22.30 8.07
CA ALA A 195 28.32 20.95 7.80
C ALA A 195 29.55 20.91 6.85
N ARG A 196 29.99 22.08 6.31
CA ARG A 196 31.14 22.19 5.40
C ARG A 196 32.39 22.55 6.19
N PRO A 197 33.49 21.77 6.13
CA PRO A 197 34.74 22.13 6.81
C PRO A 197 35.28 23.45 6.25
N PRO A 198 35.96 24.30 7.08
CA PRO A 198 36.47 25.58 6.64
C PRO A 198 37.52 25.40 5.51
N ALA A 199 37.24 25.97 4.36
CA ALA A 199 38.21 26.02 3.23
C ALA A 199 39.28 27.02 3.56
N ALA A 200 40.55 26.56 3.58
CA ALA A 200 41.74 27.39 3.71
C ALA A 200 41.83 28.40 2.56
N ALA A 201 42.26 29.61 2.88
CA ALA A 201 42.44 30.72 1.94
C ALA A 201 43.47 30.38 0.84
N PRO A 202 43.29 30.83 -0.41
CA PRO A 202 44.24 30.55 -1.48
C PRO A 202 45.46 31.48 -1.37
N ALA A 203 46.65 30.86 -1.27
CA ALA A 203 47.92 31.53 -1.53
C ALA A 203 48.16 31.57 -3.05
N ALA A 204 48.54 32.71 -3.54
CA ALA A 204 48.92 32.94 -4.94
C ALA A 204 50.22 32.19 -5.31
N ALA A 205 50.19 31.43 -6.38
CA ALA A 205 51.42 30.99 -7.04
C ALA A 205 51.20 30.71 -8.56
N ALA A 206 51.92 31.41 -9.29
CA ALA A 206 52.56 31.25 -10.62
C ALA A 206 52.11 30.11 -11.56
N SER A 207 51.86 30.54 -12.78
CA SER A 207 51.61 29.78 -14.01
C SER A 207 52.83 29.01 -14.52
N VAL A 208 52.65 27.71 -14.86
CA VAL A 208 53.53 26.92 -15.76
C VAL A 208 52.59 26.07 -16.65
N PRO A 209 52.93 25.88 -17.95
CA PRO A 209 51.95 25.42 -18.95
C PRO A 209 51.70 23.92 -18.91
N ALA A 210 50.44 23.58 -19.25
CA ALA A 210 49.87 22.24 -19.21
C ALA A 210 50.39 21.31 -20.30
N GLN A 211 50.70 20.09 -19.90
CA GLN A 211 50.73 18.87 -20.73
C GLN A 211 49.42 18.09 -20.49
N PRO A 212 48.85 17.44 -21.50
CA PRO A 212 47.56 16.75 -21.30
C PRO A 212 47.79 15.45 -20.56
N ALA A 213 47.30 15.38 -19.32
CA ALA A 213 47.26 14.18 -18.52
C ALA A 213 45.97 13.42 -18.78
N ALA A 214 46.09 12.12 -18.94
CA ALA A 214 45.01 11.15 -19.11
C ALA A 214 43.96 11.24 -17.99
N ALA A 215 42.70 11.02 -18.36
CA ALA A 215 41.58 10.99 -17.44
C ALA A 215 41.79 9.95 -16.32
N PRO A 216 41.56 10.30 -15.05
CA PRO A 216 41.60 9.31 -13.98
C PRO A 216 40.37 8.38 -14.10
N ALA A 217 40.66 7.07 -14.11
CA ALA A 217 39.64 6.03 -14.00
C ALA A 217 38.79 6.27 -12.74
N VAL A 218 37.50 6.34 -12.93
CA VAL A 218 36.53 6.40 -11.83
C VAL A 218 36.63 5.09 -11.06
N ALA A 219 37.22 5.14 -9.87
CA ALA A 219 37.16 4.01 -8.94
C ALA A 219 35.68 3.70 -8.62
N PRO A 220 35.25 2.42 -8.56
CA PRO A 220 33.92 2.07 -8.19
C PRO A 220 33.65 2.61 -6.80
N GLN A 221 32.63 3.49 -6.70
CA GLN A 221 32.13 3.99 -5.44
C GLN A 221 31.62 2.79 -4.64
N ALA A 222 32.32 2.45 -3.56
CA ALA A 222 31.85 1.43 -2.63
C ALA A 222 30.42 1.77 -2.22
N ALA A 223 29.50 0.84 -2.44
CA ALA A 223 28.13 0.95 -1.98
C ALA A 223 28.14 1.37 -0.51
N ALA A 224 27.35 2.39 -0.17
CA ALA A 224 27.23 2.84 1.20
C ALA A 224 26.88 1.62 2.07
N PRO A 225 27.56 1.40 3.21
CA PRO A 225 27.24 0.27 4.07
C PRO A 225 25.79 0.37 4.46
N ALA A 226 25.02 -0.70 4.23
CA ALA A 226 23.66 -0.83 4.75
C ALA A 226 23.70 -0.49 6.25
N PRO A 227 22.68 0.22 6.78
CA PRO A 227 22.68 0.62 8.18
C PRO A 227 22.91 -0.61 9.04
N ALA A 228 24.05 -0.58 9.78
CA ALA A 228 24.41 -1.67 10.68
C ALA A 228 23.25 -1.89 11.67
N VAL A 229 22.67 -3.10 11.62
CA VAL A 229 21.65 -3.51 12.59
C VAL A 229 22.34 -3.44 13.95
N PRO A 230 21.82 -2.70 14.94
CA PRO A 230 22.41 -2.61 16.27
C PRO A 230 22.68 -4.03 16.78
N ALA A 231 23.88 -4.28 17.32
CA ALA A 231 24.19 -5.51 17.99
C ALA A 231 23.09 -5.73 19.05
N ALA A 232 22.51 -6.93 19.10
CA ALA A 232 21.46 -7.24 20.05
C ALA A 232 21.97 -6.89 21.46
N GLU A 233 21.23 -6.02 22.16
CA GLU A 233 21.52 -5.71 23.55
C GLU A 233 21.59 -7.01 24.35
N ALA A 234 22.50 -7.09 25.35
CA ALA A 234 22.68 -8.28 26.18
C ALA A 234 21.33 -8.63 26.83
N GLY A 235 20.75 -9.78 26.47
CA GLY A 235 19.45 -10.24 26.94
C GLY A 235 18.30 -10.18 25.91
N ALA A 236 18.49 -9.58 24.74
CA ALA A 236 17.51 -9.58 23.67
C ALA A 236 17.63 -10.84 22.79
N THR A 237 16.51 -11.54 22.56
CA THR A 237 16.45 -12.66 21.63
C THR A 237 16.06 -12.18 20.23
N ARG A 238 16.90 -12.46 19.24
CA ARG A 238 16.62 -12.11 17.84
C ARG A 238 15.66 -13.14 17.24
N ILE A 239 14.46 -12.70 16.86
CA ILE A 239 13.45 -13.51 16.17
C ILE A 239 13.35 -13.02 14.72
N PRO A 240 13.76 -13.82 13.71
CA PRO A 240 13.63 -13.44 12.30
C PRO A 240 12.17 -13.23 11.90
N HIS A 241 11.92 -12.23 11.04
CA HIS A 241 10.58 -12.02 10.51
C HIS A 241 10.25 -13.09 9.45
N SER A 242 9.07 -13.71 9.56
CA SER A 242 8.51 -14.53 8.48
C SER A 242 8.23 -13.70 7.24
N ALA A 243 8.12 -14.34 6.05
CA ALA A 243 7.74 -13.68 4.80
C ALA A 243 6.40 -12.96 4.94
N MET A 244 5.40 -13.62 5.54
CA MET A 244 4.09 -13.02 5.84
C MET A 244 4.22 -11.75 6.69
N ARG A 245 5.01 -11.78 7.78
CA ARG A 245 5.20 -10.60 8.65
C ARG A 245 5.85 -9.44 7.92
N ARG A 246 6.83 -9.70 7.05
CA ARG A 246 7.45 -8.66 6.18
C ARG A 246 6.44 -8.04 5.23
N THR A 247 5.60 -8.84 4.59
CA THR A 247 4.54 -8.36 3.68
C THR A 247 3.50 -7.53 4.42
N ILE A 248 3.03 -7.98 5.59
CA ILE A 248 2.10 -7.23 6.44
C ILE A 248 2.71 -5.88 6.83
N ALA A 249 3.97 -5.87 7.31
CA ALA A 249 4.66 -4.64 7.72
C ALA A 249 4.77 -3.64 6.57
N ARG A 250 5.16 -4.09 5.38
CA ARG A 250 5.22 -3.24 4.18
C ARG A 250 3.87 -2.63 3.83
N ARG A 251 2.80 -3.44 3.75
CA ARG A 251 1.44 -2.96 3.41
C ARG A 251 0.87 -2.01 4.45
N LEU A 252 1.08 -2.28 5.74
CA LEU A 252 0.62 -1.39 6.80
C LEU A 252 1.39 -0.06 6.81
N LEU A 253 2.70 -0.09 6.54
CA LEU A 253 3.50 1.12 6.41
C LEU A 253 3.05 1.95 5.21
N GLU A 254 2.87 1.32 4.05
CA GLU A 254 2.34 1.95 2.84
C GLU A 254 0.99 2.62 3.13
N SER A 255 0.02 1.88 3.70
CA SER A 255 -1.28 2.43 4.05
C SER A 255 -1.15 3.64 4.99
N LYS A 256 -0.30 3.56 6.02
CA LYS A 256 -0.19 4.63 7.02
C LYS A 256 0.53 5.87 6.52
N THR A 257 1.43 5.73 5.54
CA THR A 257 2.19 6.84 4.97
C THR A 257 1.53 7.49 3.76
N SER A 258 0.82 6.71 2.93
CA SER A 258 0.22 7.20 1.67
C SER A 258 -1.26 7.56 1.79
N VAL A 259 -2.00 6.95 2.73
CA VAL A 259 -3.44 7.20 2.90
C VAL A 259 -3.68 8.25 4.00
N PRO A 260 -4.27 9.41 3.70
CA PRO A 260 -4.65 10.40 4.70
C PRO A 260 -5.89 9.92 5.49
N HIS A 261 -5.64 9.23 6.60
CA HIS A 261 -6.70 8.69 7.45
C HIS A 261 -7.47 9.80 8.18
N PHE A 262 -8.79 9.78 8.07
CA PHE A 262 -9.71 10.59 8.84
C PHE A 262 -10.60 9.67 9.70
N TYR A 263 -10.84 10.05 10.97
CA TYR A 263 -11.48 9.20 11.95
C TYR A 263 -12.76 9.82 12.47
N LEU A 264 -13.87 9.04 12.45
CA LEU A 264 -15.14 9.40 13.09
C LEU A 264 -15.49 8.35 14.14
N ARG A 265 -16.01 8.80 15.28
CA ARG A 265 -16.45 7.95 16.37
C ARG A 265 -17.94 8.10 16.62
N ALA A 266 -18.59 7.02 16.98
CA ALA A 266 -19.97 7.03 17.44
C ALA A 266 -20.19 5.96 18.50
N ASP A 267 -21.08 6.28 19.43
CA ASP A 267 -21.64 5.31 20.38
C ASP A 267 -22.97 4.81 19.87
N CYS A 268 -23.17 3.48 19.87
CA CYS A 268 -24.39 2.81 19.46
C CYS A 268 -25.02 2.12 20.66
N ARG A 269 -26.32 2.29 20.84
CA ARG A 269 -27.10 1.57 21.84
C ARG A 269 -27.41 0.17 21.33
N MET A 270 -27.06 -0.85 22.13
CA MET A 270 -27.08 -2.24 21.70
C MET A 270 -28.28 -3.03 22.23
N ASP A 271 -29.09 -2.47 23.13
CA ASP A 271 -30.10 -3.21 23.85
C ASP A 271 -31.08 -3.92 22.90
N GLU A 272 -31.62 -3.22 21.90
CA GLU A 272 -32.57 -3.78 20.91
C GLU A 272 -31.89 -4.85 20.01
N LEU A 273 -30.65 -4.62 19.61
CA LEU A 273 -29.91 -5.60 18.81
C LEU A 273 -29.64 -6.88 19.59
N LEU A 274 -29.30 -6.77 20.87
CA LEU A 274 -29.06 -7.93 21.73
C LEU A 274 -30.37 -8.70 21.97
N ALA A 275 -31.49 -8.01 22.19
CA ALA A 275 -32.82 -8.63 22.34
C ALA A 275 -33.26 -9.35 21.06
N LEU A 276 -33.13 -8.70 19.91
CA LEU A 276 -33.40 -9.32 18.60
C LEU A 276 -32.52 -10.56 18.37
N ARG A 277 -31.22 -10.46 18.64
CA ARG A 277 -30.30 -11.60 18.52
C ARG A 277 -30.72 -12.77 19.41
N GLU A 278 -31.16 -12.53 20.64
CA GLU A 278 -31.61 -13.57 21.54
C GLU A 278 -32.85 -14.25 20.97
N THR A 279 -33.83 -13.48 20.49
CA THR A 279 -35.05 -13.98 19.83
C THR A 279 -34.74 -14.84 18.60
N ILE A 280 -33.83 -14.37 17.72
CA ILE A 280 -33.38 -15.14 16.55
C ILE A 280 -32.74 -16.45 16.99
N ASN A 281 -31.85 -16.40 17.98
CA ASN A 281 -31.08 -17.56 18.44
C ASN A 281 -31.91 -18.59 19.18
N ALA A 282 -33.10 -18.24 19.68
CA ALA A 282 -34.04 -19.19 20.27
C ALA A 282 -34.59 -20.21 19.26
N GLY A 283 -34.68 -19.82 17.97
CA GLY A 283 -35.21 -20.70 16.91
C GLY A 283 -34.18 -21.01 15.78
N ALA A 284 -33.00 -20.42 15.82
CA ALA A 284 -32.04 -20.58 14.73
C ALA A 284 -31.25 -21.89 14.82
N PRO A 285 -31.04 -22.62 13.70
CA PRO A 285 -30.22 -23.84 13.67
C PRO A 285 -28.73 -23.59 13.94
N ARG A 286 -28.28 -22.33 13.74
CA ARG A 286 -26.92 -21.84 14.01
C ARG A 286 -27.00 -20.56 14.83
N ARG A 287 -26.16 -20.44 15.85
CA ARG A 287 -26.08 -19.21 16.65
C ARG A 287 -25.53 -18.05 15.85
N ILE A 288 -26.27 -16.96 15.80
CA ILE A 288 -25.87 -15.68 15.22
C ILE A 288 -25.06 -14.91 16.27
N SER A 289 -23.87 -14.45 15.91
CA SER A 289 -23.04 -13.61 16.76
C SER A 289 -23.40 -12.12 16.61
N VAL A 290 -22.99 -11.31 17.57
CA VAL A 290 -23.08 -9.84 17.45
C VAL A 290 -22.27 -9.36 16.24
N ASN A 291 -21.12 -9.98 15.98
CA ASN A 291 -20.29 -9.63 14.83
C ASN A 291 -20.99 -9.88 13.48
N ASP A 292 -21.76 -10.96 13.34
CA ASP A 292 -22.52 -11.25 12.12
C ASP A 292 -23.58 -10.16 11.86
N MET A 293 -24.24 -9.68 12.92
CA MET A 293 -25.22 -8.60 12.82
C MET A 293 -24.55 -7.26 12.47
N ILE A 294 -23.37 -6.97 13.02
CA ILE A 294 -22.58 -5.78 12.69
C ILE A 294 -22.15 -5.80 11.23
N VAL A 295 -21.65 -6.94 10.74
CA VAL A 295 -21.26 -7.12 9.33
C VAL A 295 -22.46 -6.90 8.41
N LYS A 296 -23.64 -7.46 8.76
CA LYS A 296 -24.87 -7.23 8.00
C LYS A 296 -25.31 -5.77 8.04
N ALA A 297 -25.28 -5.12 9.20
CA ALA A 297 -25.61 -3.69 9.33
C ALA A 297 -24.66 -2.82 8.49
N ALA A 298 -23.36 -3.11 8.50
CA ALA A 298 -22.39 -2.41 7.66
C ALA A 298 -22.70 -2.61 6.16
N ALA A 299 -23.04 -3.83 5.77
CA ALA A 299 -23.38 -4.15 4.38
C ALA A 299 -24.62 -3.40 3.90
N VAL A 300 -25.69 -3.40 4.70
CA VAL A 300 -26.92 -2.64 4.39
C VAL A 300 -26.64 -1.15 4.35
N ALA A 301 -25.85 -0.61 5.28
CA ALA A 301 -25.49 0.81 5.29
C ALA A 301 -24.68 1.22 4.05
N LEU A 302 -23.81 0.34 3.52
CA LEU A 302 -23.09 0.58 2.27
C LEU A 302 -24.00 0.48 1.05
N ALA A 303 -24.97 -0.41 1.05
CA ALA A 303 -25.98 -0.50 -0.01
C ALA A 303 -26.90 0.73 -0.04
N GLU A 304 -27.29 1.28 1.13
CA GLU A 304 -28.07 2.53 1.22
C GLU A 304 -27.26 3.76 0.80
N LEU A 305 -25.93 3.74 0.92
CA LEU A 305 -25.07 4.85 0.57
C LEU A 305 -23.88 4.37 -0.28
N PRO A 306 -24.12 4.06 -1.58
CA PRO A 306 -23.11 3.46 -2.46
C PRO A 306 -21.83 4.28 -2.66
N ASP A 307 -21.89 5.60 -2.46
CA ASP A 307 -20.73 6.50 -2.55
C ASP A 307 -19.68 6.23 -1.45
N MET A 308 -20.04 5.48 -0.40
CA MET A 308 -19.09 4.98 0.60
C MET A 308 -18.40 3.67 0.20
N ASN A 309 -18.97 2.93 -0.78
CA ASN A 309 -18.46 1.64 -1.23
C ASN A 309 -17.46 1.81 -2.39
N VAL A 310 -16.33 2.43 -2.10
CA VAL A 310 -15.35 2.91 -3.09
C VAL A 310 -13.92 2.47 -2.77
N SER A 311 -13.06 2.53 -3.80
CA SER A 311 -11.61 2.44 -3.68
C SER A 311 -10.95 3.60 -4.41
N TRP A 312 -9.86 4.11 -3.88
CA TRP A 312 -9.05 5.15 -4.50
C TRP A 312 -8.01 4.53 -5.43
N THR A 313 -7.87 5.08 -6.64
CA THR A 313 -6.72 4.89 -7.53
C THR A 313 -6.19 6.26 -7.93
N ASP A 314 -4.96 6.34 -8.44
CA ASP A 314 -4.39 7.62 -8.85
C ASP A 314 -5.12 8.23 -10.07
N GLU A 315 -5.85 7.41 -10.84
CA GLU A 315 -6.57 7.83 -12.04
C GLU A 315 -8.06 8.11 -11.79
N ALA A 316 -8.69 7.36 -10.85
CA ALA A 316 -10.13 7.41 -10.65
C ALA A 316 -10.58 6.91 -9.28
N LEU A 317 -11.79 7.30 -8.91
CA LEU A 317 -12.54 6.69 -7.80
C LEU A 317 -13.33 5.49 -8.34
N LEU A 318 -13.03 4.29 -7.85
CA LEU A 318 -13.73 3.07 -8.23
C LEU A 318 -14.90 2.84 -7.27
N ARG A 319 -16.13 2.91 -7.76
CA ARG A 319 -17.33 2.55 -7.00
C ARG A 319 -17.69 1.10 -7.25
N HIS A 320 -17.77 0.31 -6.18
CA HIS A 320 -18.10 -1.11 -6.25
C HIS A 320 -19.62 -1.32 -6.31
N ALA A 321 -20.07 -2.18 -7.23
CA ALA A 321 -21.49 -2.52 -7.37
C ALA A 321 -21.98 -3.46 -6.27
N ALA A 322 -21.10 -4.36 -5.77
CA ALA A 322 -21.39 -5.29 -4.69
C ALA A 322 -20.69 -4.85 -3.41
N VAL A 323 -21.25 -5.21 -2.26
CA VAL A 323 -20.65 -4.94 -0.95
C VAL A 323 -19.92 -6.19 -0.45
N ASP A 324 -18.61 -6.15 -0.56
CA ASP A 324 -17.71 -7.23 -0.17
C ASP A 324 -16.99 -6.86 1.14
N ILE A 325 -17.44 -7.43 2.27
CA ILE A 325 -16.92 -7.07 3.59
C ILE A 325 -15.81 -8.02 4.03
N SER A 326 -14.63 -7.47 4.25
CA SER A 326 -13.52 -8.15 4.89
C SER A 326 -13.71 -8.18 6.42
N VAL A 327 -13.53 -9.33 7.04
CA VAL A 327 -13.64 -9.50 8.49
C VAL A 327 -12.28 -9.84 9.05
N ALA A 328 -11.77 -9.03 9.98
CA ALA A 328 -10.47 -9.27 10.59
C ALA A 328 -10.49 -10.52 11.47
N VAL A 329 -9.61 -11.48 11.18
CA VAL A 329 -9.44 -12.74 11.91
C VAL A 329 -8.00 -12.86 12.39
N ALA A 330 -7.82 -13.01 13.71
CA ALA A 330 -6.52 -13.30 14.31
C ALA A 330 -6.14 -14.76 14.08
N THR A 331 -4.91 -15.00 13.66
CA THR A 331 -4.28 -16.31 13.51
C THR A 331 -2.95 -16.34 14.26
N GLU A 332 -2.36 -17.51 14.46
CA GLU A 332 -1.05 -17.64 15.09
C GLU A 332 0.07 -16.89 14.34
N ASN A 333 -0.06 -16.79 13.03
CA ASN A 333 0.93 -16.14 12.15
C ASN A 333 0.68 -14.64 11.94
N GLY A 334 -0.41 -14.07 12.50
CA GLY A 334 -0.78 -12.67 12.36
C GLY A 334 -2.28 -12.45 12.09
N LEU A 335 -2.61 -11.33 11.45
CA LEU A 335 -3.98 -10.95 11.10
C LEU A 335 -4.23 -11.20 9.62
N ILE A 336 -5.35 -11.83 9.29
CA ILE A 336 -5.84 -11.97 7.92
C ILE A 336 -7.29 -11.51 7.84
N THR A 337 -7.73 -11.03 6.67
CA THR A 337 -9.04 -10.41 6.48
C THR A 337 -9.84 -11.13 5.39
N PRO A 338 -10.39 -12.34 5.67
CA PRO A 338 -11.26 -13.03 4.71
C PRO A 338 -12.50 -12.21 4.38
N ILE A 339 -13.03 -12.41 3.16
CA ILE A 339 -14.06 -11.56 2.57
C ILE A 339 -15.40 -12.31 2.50
N VAL A 340 -16.43 -11.70 3.06
CA VAL A 340 -17.82 -12.09 2.84
C VAL A 340 -18.33 -11.34 1.61
N ARG A 341 -18.55 -12.06 0.53
CA ARG A 341 -18.96 -11.49 -0.76
C ARG A 341 -20.46 -11.20 -0.79
N GLN A 342 -20.84 -10.06 -1.43
CA GLN A 342 -22.24 -9.65 -1.64
C GLN A 342 -23.07 -9.68 -0.34
N ALA A 343 -22.49 -9.16 0.73
CA ALA A 343 -23.05 -9.25 2.08
C ALA A 343 -24.41 -8.53 2.20
N GLU A 344 -24.69 -7.53 1.37
CA GLU A 344 -25.94 -6.78 1.32
C GLU A 344 -27.13 -7.68 1.01
N GLY A 345 -27.02 -8.60 0.05
CA GLY A 345 -28.09 -9.48 -0.39
C GLY A 345 -28.21 -10.79 0.41
N ARG A 346 -27.31 -11.03 1.37
CA ARG A 346 -27.26 -12.29 2.11
C ARG A 346 -28.07 -12.27 3.39
N SER A 347 -28.68 -13.41 3.75
CA SER A 347 -29.31 -13.57 5.06
C SER A 347 -28.26 -13.61 6.18
N LEU A 348 -28.65 -13.27 7.41
CA LEU A 348 -27.79 -13.37 8.59
C LEU A 348 -27.21 -14.78 8.80
N SER A 349 -28.03 -15.81 8.54
CA SER A 349 -27.58 -17.21 8.67
C SER A 349 -26.48 -17.56 7.65
N ALA A 350 -26.60 -17.04 6.41
CA ALA A 350 -25.60 -17.23 5.37
C ALA A 350 -24.29 -16.49 5.69
N ILE A 351 -24.38 -15.25 6.17
CA ILE A 351 -23.23 -14.45 6.62
C ILE A 351 -22.51 -15.17 7.78
N SER A 352 -23.26 -15.62 8.79
CA SER A 352 -22.71 -16.35 9.93
C SER A 352 -22.01 -17.64 9.53
N ALA A 353 -22.58 -18.39 8.58
CA ALA A 353 -21.99 -19.61 8.05
C ALA A 353 -20.66 -19.31 7.32
N ASP A 354 -20.65 -18.27 6.48
CA ASP A 354 -19.45 -17.88 5.74
C ASP A 354 -18.35 -17.36 6.66
N ILE A 355 -18.66 -16.49 7.62
CA ILE A 355 -17.68 -15.99 8.58
C ILE A 355 -17.07 -17.15 9.36
N ALA A 356 -17.87 -18.10 9.85
CA ALA A 356 -17.38 -19.25 10.58
C ALA A 356 -16.46 -20.14 9.72
N ARG A 357 -16.88 -20.45 8.49
CA ARG A 357 -16.10 -21.23 7.52
C ARG A 357 -14.78 -20.55 7.17
N LEU A 358 -14.82 -19.27 6.84
CA LEU A 358 -13.66 -18.47 6.47
C LEU A 358 -12.70 -18.32 7.65
N ALA A 359 -13.21 -18.07 8.86
CA ALA A 359 -12.39 -17.95 10.06
C ALA A 359 -11.70 -19.27 10.43
N GLN A 360 -12.37 -20.40 10.23
CA GLN A 360 -11.76 -21.71 10.42
C GLN A 360 -10.62 -21.93 9.43
N ARG A 361 -10.87 -21.72 8.14
CA ARG A 361 -9.84 -21.86 7.09
C ARG A 361 -8.67 -20.90 7.28
N ALA A 362 -8.94 -19.67 7.79
CA ALA A 362 -7.91 -18.71 8.13
C ALA A 362 -6.95 -19.23 9.21
N ARG A 363 -7.49 -19.82 10.29
CA ARG A 363 -6.67 -20.41 11.37
C ARG A 363 -5.89 -21.64 10.91
N GLU A 364 -6.46 -22.41 9.98
CA GLU A 364 -5.81 -23.59 9.39
C GLU A 364 -4.79 -23.22 8.29
N GLY A 365 -4.65 -21.95 7.92
CA GLY A 365 -3.76 -21.49 6.85
C GLY A 365 -4.19 -21.95 5.44
N ARG A 366 -5.49 -22.25 5.24
CA ARG A 366 -6.04 -22.84 4.00
C ARG A 366 -6.89 -21.86 3.17
N LEU A 367 -6.81 -20.57 3.45
CA LEU A 367 -7.50 -19.57 2.63
C LEU A 367 -6.89 -19.48 1.25
N GLN A 368 -7.74 -19.44 0.23
CA GLN A 368 -7.33 -19.15 -1.13
C GLN A 368 -7.16 -17.64 -1.33
N PRO A 369 -6.28 -17.18 -2.23
CA PRO A 369 -6.06 -15.75 -2.48
C PRO A 369 -7.36 -14.99 -2.76
N GLN A 370 -8.31 -15.56 -3.50
CA GLN A 370 -9.60 -14.96 -3.81
C GLN A 370 -10.48 -14.73 -2.57
N GLU A 371 -10.22 -15.44 -1.46
CA GLU A 371 -11.01 -15.32 -0.22
C GLU A 371 -10.53 -14.18 0.68
N TYR A 372 -9.34 -13.59 0.45
CA TYR A 372 -8.81 -12.49 1.25
C TYR A 372 -8.26 -11.32 0.43
N GLN A 373 -8.14 -11.45 -0.89
CA GLN A 373 -7.71 -10.34 -1.76
C GLN A 373 -8.92 -9.56 -2.28
N GLY A 374 -8.83 -8.24 -2.27
CA GLY A 374 -9.90 -7.34 -2.66
C GLY A 374 -10.81 -6.98 -1.48
N GLY A 375 -12.14 -7.02 -1.72
CA GLY A 375 -13.11 -6.46 -0.77
C GLY A 375 -13.25 -4.95 -0.92
N SER A 376 -14.36 -4.41 -0.43
CA SER A 376 -14.64 -2.98 -0.54
C SER A 376 -14.62 -2.26 0.81
N PHE A 377 -14.79 -2.99 1.91
CA PHE A 377 -14.86 -2.46 3.26
C PHE A 377 -14.35 -3.49 4.28
N THR A 378 -13.75 -3.04 5.38
CA THR A 378 -13.28 -3.95 6.45
C THR A 378 -14.02 -3.69 7.76
N VAL A 379 -14.35 -4.77 8.48
CA VAL A 379 -14.80 -4.74 9.88
C VAL A 379 -13.76 -5.42 10.76
N SER A 380 -13.24 -4.68 11.73
CA SER A 380 -12.29 -5.17 12.74
C SER A 380 -12.93 -5.09 14.13
N ASN A 381 -13.09 -6.22 14.80
CA ASN A 381 -13.76 -6.30 16.10
C ASN A 381 -12.80 -6.79 17.19
N LEU A 382 -12.54 -5.94 18.17
CA LEU A 382 -11.75 -6.24 19.37
C LEU A 382 -12.58 -6.24 20.65
N GLY A 383 -13.90 -6.21 20.54
CA GLY A 383 -14.82 -6.18 21.67
C GLY A 383 -14.68 -7.39 22.59
N MET A 384 -14.33 -8.58 22.05
CA MET A 384 -14.07 -9.80 22.82
C MET A 384 -12.86 -9.68 23.77
N HIS A 385 -11.96 -8.73 23.53
CA HIS A 385 -10.79 -8.46 24.37
C HIS A 385 -11.03 -7.34 25.38
N GLY A 386 -12.26 -6.82 25.52
CA GLY A 386 -12.60 -5.73 26.43
C GLY A 386 -12.09 -4.36 25.97
N VAL A 387 -11.62 -4.23 24.73
CA VAL A 387 -11.17 -2.95 24.17
C VAL A 387 -12.38 -2.06 23.93
N ARG A 388 -12.44 -0.92 24.61
CA ARG A 388 -13.58 0.01 24.53
C ARG A 388 -13.68 0.68 23.16
N GLU A 389 -12.57 1.19 22.66
CA GLU A 389 -12.45 1.84 21.36
C GLU A 389 -11.03 1.75 20.82
N PHE A 390 -10.87 1.72 19.51
CA PHE A 390 -9.58 1.81 18.84
C PHE A 390 -9.75 2.36 17.43
N ALA A 391 -8.67 2.86 16.82
CA ALA A 391 -8.64 3.27 15.43
C ALA A 391 -7.85 2.25 14.61
N ALA A 392 -8.47 1.67 13.60
CA ALA A 392 -7.84 0.69 12.71
C ALA A 392 -7.13 1.38 11.54
N ILE A 393 -6.07 0.73 11.04
CA ILE A 393 -5.38 1.12 9.80
C ILE A 393 -6.19 0.57 8.63
N ILE A 394 -6.43 1.40 7.61
CA ILE A 394 -7.14 1.01 6.39
C ILE A 394 -6.32 -0.05 5.65
N ASN A 395 -7.00 -1.06 5.12
CA ASN A 395 -6.39 -2.12 4.32
C ASN A 395 -6.57 -1.82 2.82
N PRO A 396 -5.57 -1.27 2.13
CA PRO A 396 -5.69 -0.98 0.69
C PRO A 396 -6.01 -2.24 -0.13
N PRO A 397 -6.79 -2.13 -1.22
CA PRO A 397 -7.29 -0.91 -1.87
C PRO A 397 -8.59 -0.34 -1.30
N GLN A 398 -9.09 -0.84 -0.17
CA GLN A 398 -10.32 -0.36 0.46
C GLN A 398 -10.15 1.07 0.98
N ALA A 399 -11.23 1.87 0.89
CA ALA A 399 -11.21 3.26 1.35
C ALA A 399 -11.69 3.44 2.79
N ALA A 400 -12.20 2.38 3.45
CA ALA A 400 -12.70 2.49 4.83
C ALA A 400 -12.59 1.20 5.64
N ILE A 401 -12.49 1.36 6.96
CA ILE A 401 -12.50 0.27 7.95
C ILE A 401 -13.27 0.70 9.19
N LEU A 402 -14.16 -0.17 9.68
CA LEU A 402 -14.91 0.01 10.92
C LEU A 402 -14.25 -0.79 12.05
N ALA A 403 -13.73 -0.08 13.05
CA ALA A 403 -13.24 -0.64 14.29
C ALA A 403 -14.38 -0.73 15.31
N VAL A 404 -14.60 -1.91 15.88
CA VAL A 404 -15.71 -2.21 16.79
C VAL A 404 -15.16 -2.54 18.18
N GLY A 405 -15.59 -1.77 19.17
CA GLY A 405 -15.21 -1.96 20.57
C GLY A 405 -16.13 -2.91 21.33
N ALA A 406 -15.84 -3.07 22.61
CA ALA A 406 -16.62 -3.88 23.52
C ALA A 406 -18.02 -3.29 23.75
N THR A 407 -19.02 -4.17 23.89
CA THR A 407 -20.33 -3.78 24.42
C THR A 407 -20.29 -3.83 25.94
N GLU A 408 -20.55 -2.70 26.58
CA GLU A 408 -20.51 -2.55 28.04
C GLU A 408 -21.70 -1.74 28.56
N ARG A 409 -22.07 -1.95 29.82
CA ARG A 409 -23.11 -1.15 30.48
C ARG A 409 -22.56 0.22 30.81
N ARG A 410 -23.22 1.28 30.30
CA ARG A 410 -22.86 2.68 30.55
C ARG A 410 -24.04 3.45 31.04
N ALA A 411 -23.80 4.47 31.88
CA ALA A 411 -24.80 5.47 32.21
C ALA A 411 -25.03 6.36 30.98
N VAL A 412 -26.27 6.48 30.58
CA VAL A 412 -26.72 7.32 29.47
C VAL A 412 -27.88 8.19 29.91
N VAL A 413 -28.10 9.32 29.23
CA VAL A 413 -29.28 10.12 29.39
C VAL A 413 -30.30 9.64 28.36
N ASP A 414 -31.48 9.22 28.79
CA ASP A 414 -32.58 8.77 27.92
C ASP A 414 -33.27 9.94 27.23
N ALA A 415 -34.27 9.63 26.38
CA ALA A 415 -35.05 10.63 25.67
C ALA A 415 -35.90 11.53 26.60
N GLN A 416 -36.15 11.10 27.83
CA GLN A 416 -36.87 11.82 28.88
C GLN A 416 -35.93 12.64 29.78
N GLY A 417 -34.61 12.64 29.48
CA GLY A 417 -33.59 13.36 30.26
C GLY A 417 -33.20 12.66 31.56
N GLN A 418 -33.58 11.38 31.77
CA GLN A 418 -33.26 10.61 32.97
C GLN A 418 -32.00 9.78 32.77
N LEU A 419 -31.27 9.56 33.89
CA LEU A 419 -30.12 8.65 33.87
C LEU A 419 -30.60 7.21 33.81
N ALA A 420 -30.18 6.52 32.77
CA ALA A 420 -30.44 5.11 32.56
C ALA A 420 -29.16 4.33 32.34
N ALA A 421 -29.17 3.02 32.62
CA ALA A 421 -28.07 2.12 32.27
C ALA A 421 -28.41 1.41 30.95
N ALA A 422 -27.61 1.61 29.92
CA ALA A 422 -27.77 0.97 28.62
C ALA A 422 -26.53 0.18 28.21
N SER A 423 -26.70 -0.82 27.36
CA SER A 423 -25.61 -1.52 26.70
C SER A 423 -25.11 -0.66 25.55
N MET A 424 -23.89 -0.18 25.63
CA MET A 424 -23.29 0.73 24.65
C MET A 424 -22.08 0.09 23.98
N MET A 425 -21.93 0.33 22.70
CA MET A 425 -20.79 -0.09 21.89
C MET A 425 -20.21 1.14 21.19
N SER A 426 -18.91 1.39 21.37
CA SER A 426 -18.22 2.44 20.61
C SER A 426 -17.66 1.87 19.32
N VAL A 427 -17.82 2.62 18.23
CA VAL A 427 -17.24 2.28 16.93
C VAL A 427 -16.41 3.46 16.42
N THR A 428 -15.32 3.14 15.73
CA THR A 428 -14.48 4.13 15.03
C THR A 428 -14.41 3.77 13.56
N LEU A 429 -14.87 4.66 12.71
CA LEU A 429 -14.74 4.57 11.26
C LEU A 429 -13.48 5.31 10.84
N SER A 430 -12.53 4.60 10.24
CA SER A 430 -11.36 5.20 9.57
C SER A 430 -11.63 5.24 8.07
N VAL A 431 -11.47 6.38 7.44
CA VAL A 431 -11.69 6.57 5.99
C VAL A 431 -10.47 7.20 5.32
N ASP A 432 -10.26 6.86 4.06
CA ASP A 432 -9.33 7.54 3.17
C ASP A 432 -9.95 8.87 2.74
N HIS A 433 -9.42 9.99 3.26
CA HIS A 433 -9.99 11.32 3.02
C HIS A 433 -9.83 11.82 1.57
N ARG A 434 -9.11 11.10 0.72
CA ARG A 434 -9.06 11.36 -0.74
C ARG A 434 -10.34 10.88 -1.43
N ALA A 435 -10.88 9.74 -0.96
CA ALA A 435 -12.05 9.09 -1.54
C ALA A 435 -13.35 9.46 -0.84
N ILE A 436 -13.31 9.71 0.47
CA ILE A 436 -14.49 9.87 1.33
C ILE A 436 -14.30 11.12 2.20
N ASP A 437 -15.17 12.10 2.02
CA ASP A 437 -15.20 13.29 2.86
C ASP A 437 -15.90 13.04 4.22
N GLY A 438 -15.71 14.00 5.15
CA GLY A 438 -16.26 13.90 6.49
C GLY A 438 -17.79 13.88 6.54
N ALA A 439 -18.48 14.58 5.62
CA ALA A 439 -19.94 14.63 5.57
C ALA A 439 -20.54 13.31 5.06
N LEU A 440 -19.91 12.71 4.04
CA LEU A 440 -20.29 11.40 3.51
C LEU A 440 -20.08 10.31 4.56
N ALA A 441 -18.92 10.29 5.21
CA ALA A 441 -18.60 9.36 6.29
C ALA A 441 -19.57 9.48 7.50
N ALA A 442 -19.92 10.72 7.89
CA ALA A 442 -20.88 10.97 8.97
C ALA A 442 -22.30 10.50 8.60
N ARG A 443 -22.75 10.68 7.35
CA ARG A 443 -24.02 10.15 6.85
C ARG A 443 -24.07 8.63 6.93
N TRP A 444 -23.01 7.96 6.49
CA TRP A 444 -22.92 6.51 6.59
C TRP A 444 -22.96 6.04 8.04
N LEU A 445 -22.18 6.66 8.91
CA LEU A 445 -22.12 6.31 10.32
C LEU A 445 -23.51 6.52 11.02
N LYS A 446 -24.26 7.53 10.61
CA LYS A 446 -25.65 7.76 11.05
C LYS A 446 -26.57 6.61 10.60
N ILE A 447 -26.45 6.13 9.36
CA ILE A 447 -27.21 5.00 8.83
C ILE A 447 -26.85 3.74 9.61
N PHE A 448 -25.56 3.45 9.75
CA PHE A 448 -25.06 2.30 10.51
C PHE A 448 -25.58 2.31 11.95
N ARG A 449 -25.47 3.43 12.66
CA ARG A 449 -25.99 3.59 14.02
C ARG A 449 -27.47 3.31 14.08
N ARG A 450 -28.28 3.85 13.18
CA ARG A 450 -29.72 3.58 13.09
C ARG A 450 -29.99 2.08 12.94
N LEU A 451 -29.26 1.38 12.08
CA LEU A 451 -29.41 -0.05 11.86
C LEU A 451 -29.03 -0.89 13.09
N ILE A 452 -28.10 -0.42 13.90
CA ILE A 452 -27.75 -1.07 15.17
C ILE A 452 -28.82 -0.80 16.24
N GLU A 453 -29.31 0.45 16.35
CA GLU A 453 -30.30 0.87 17.37
C GLU A 453 -31.73 0.45 17.03
N ALA A 454 -32.06 0.25 15.74
CA ALA A 454 -33.32 -0.28 15.24
C ALA A 454 -33.08 -1.48 14.29
N PRO A 455 -32.71 -2.65 14.82
CA PRO A 455 -32.07 -3.72 14.05
C PRO A 455 -33.01 -4.50 13.12
N LEU A 456 -34.29 -4.28 13.12
CA LEU A 456 -35.24 -4.88 12.15
C LEU A 456 -34.83 -4.52 10.70
N GLY A 457 -34.27 -3.31 10.48
CA GLY A 457 -33.82 -2.86 9.18
C GLY A 457 -32.67 -3.69 8.57
N ILE A 458 -31.97 -4.52 9.35
CA ILE A 458 -30.94 -5.42 8.82
C ILE A 458 -31.49 -6.73 8.27
N LEU A 459 -32.78 -7.02 8.53
CA LEU A 459 -33.44 -8.25 8.10
C LEU A 459 -34.20 -8.09 6.78
N ILE A 460 -34.45 -6.86 6.39
CA ILE A 460 -35.17 -6.48 5.17
C ILE A 460 -34.13 -6.12 4.10
#